data_257bb7c1b3492609c5ac5922f970ce7c
#
_entry.id   257bb7c1b3492609c5ac5922f970ce7c
#
_cell.length_a   1.000
_cell.length_b   1.000
_cell.length_c   1.000
_cell.angle_alpha   90.00
_cell.angle_beta   90.00
_cell.angle_gamma   90.00
#
_symmetry.space_group_name_H-M   'P 1'
#
loop_
_entity.id
_entity.type
_entity.pdbx_description
1 polymer ?
#
loop_
_entity_poly.entity_id
_entity_poly.type
_entity_poly.pdbx_seq_one_letter_code
_entity_poly.pdbx_strand_id
1 'polypeptide(L)'
;YQFEPGTDADGVTVHIPLPLLNQVEMTGFDWQIPGLREELVIALIKSLPKSYRRNFVPAPNYAQAFLSRAVPLEKPLLDTLIYELRRMTGVTVEAEHWNWEQIPSHLKMTFRVVDEDGKKIAESMNLDELKFNLKDRVQESISAVADDGIEQSGLHIWSFADLPQCYEQKQRGFSVKAF
;
A
#
# COMPACT_ATOMS: atom_id res chain seq x y z
N TYR A 1 -6.73 6.75 8.64
CA TYR A 1 -6.29 7.82 7.73
C TYR A 1 -6.23 9.12 8.52
N GLN A 2 -5.10 9.82 8.44
CA GLN A 2 -4.94 11.15 9.01
C GLN A 2 -4.56 12.09 7.86
N PHE A 3 -5.24 13.23 7.77
CA PHE A 3 -5.00 14.26 6.76
C PHE A 3 -4.58 15.55 7.49
N GLU A 4 -3.35 15.98 7.28
CA GLU A 4 -2.76 17.16 7.93
C GLU A 4 -2.18 18.10 6.88
N PRO A 5 -3.01 18.91 6.20
CA PRO A 5 -2.53 19.82 5.15
C PRO A 5 -1.58 20.86 5.73
N GLY A 6 -0.45 21.06 5.04
CA GLY A 6 0.57 22.06 5.38
C GLY A 6 1.67 21.59 6.33
N THR A 7 1.75 20.28 6.63
CA THR A 7 2.88 19.66 7.34
C THR A 7 3.76 18.86 6.37
N ASP A 8 4.96 18.43 6.80
CA ASP A 8 5.80 17.52 6.00
C ASP A 8 5.11 16.16 5.73
N ALA A 9 4.03 15.87 6.46
CA ALA A 9 3.14 14.73 6.29
C ALA A 9 1.84 15.12 5.54
N ASP A 10 1.88 16.17 4.69
CA ASP A 10 0.73 16.56 3.88
C ASP A 10 0.33 15.40 2.94
N GLY A 11 -0.91 14.96 3.09
CA GLY A 11 -1.43 13.80 2.36
C GLY A 11 -2.16 12.78 3.24
N VAL A 12 -2.36 11.60 2.72
CA VAL A 12 -3.05 10.51 3.41
C VAL A 12 -2.04 9.60 4.10
N THR A 13 -2.09 9.52 5.42
CA THR A 13 -1.25 8.62 6.21
C THR A 13 -2.04 7.39 6.65
N VAL A 14 -1.50 6.21 6.37
CA VAL A 14 -2.02 4.91 6.81
C VAL A 14 -1.22 4.46 8.03
N HIS A 15 -1.88 4.27 9.18
CA HIS A 15 -1.25 3.73 10.37
C HIS A 15 -1.32 2.20 10.34
N ILE A 16 -0.17 1.55 10.43
CA ILE A 16 -0.02 0.10 10.36
C ILE A 16 0.57 -0.38 11.69
N PRO A 17 -0.16 -1.18 12.48
CA PRO A 17 0.42 -1.85 13.65
C PRO A 17 1.58 -2.75 13.24
N LEU A 18 2.69 -2.71 13.99
CA LEU A 18 3.92 -3.44 13.66
C LEU A 18 3.69 -4.93 13.33
N PRO A 19 2.89 -5.70 14.10
CA PRO A 19 2.68 -7.13 13.81
C PRO A 19 1.95 -7.39 12.49
N LEU A 20 1.26 -6.39 11.93
CA LEU A 20 0.51 -6.50 10.67
C LEU A 20 1.32 -6.10 9.44
N LEU A 21 2.50 -5.51 9.61
CA LEU A 21 3.26 -4.91 8.51
C LEU A 21 3.50 -5.89 7.35
N ASN A 22 3.82 -7.15 7.66
CA ASN A 22 4.09 -8.18 6.62
C ASN A 22 2.82 -8.60 5.85
N GLN A 23 1.62 -8.39 6.42
CA GLN A 23 0.35 -8.77 5.82
C GLN A 23 -0.24 -7.67 4.93
N VAL A 24 0.29 -6.45 5.02
CA VAL A 24 -0.18 -5.31 4.23
C VAL A 24 0.47 -5.35 2.86
N GLU A 25 -0.32 -5.27 1.80
CA GLU A 25 0.13 -5.17 0.41
C GLU A 25 -0.15 -3.78 -0.15
N MET A 26 0.62 -3.39 -1.18
CA MET A 26 0.40 -2.09 -1.86
C MET A 26 -0.91 -2.05 -2.65
N THR A 27 -1.44 -3.22 -3.02
CA THR A 27 -2.68 -3.32 -3.81
C THR A 27 -3.84 -2.60 -3.12
N GLY A 28 -4.40 -1.64 -3.81
CA GLY A 28 -5.51 -0.82 -3.34
C GLY A 28 -5.11 0.52 -2.73
N PHE A 29 -3.92 0.65 -2.12
CA PHE A 29 -3.43 1.95 -1.65
C PHE A 29 -3.00 2.87 -2.79
N ASP A 30 -2.59 2.31 -3.90
CA ASP A 30 -2.25 3.03 -5.13
C ASP A 30 -3.45 3.80 -5.72
N TRP A 31 -4.67 3.38 -5.40
CA TRP A 31 -5.90 4.07 -5.80
C TRP A 31 -6.21 5.33 -5.01
N GLN A 32 -5.51 5.61 -3.97
CA GLN A 32 -5.74 6.77 -3.09
C GLN A 32 -7.20 6.82 -2.57
N ILE A 33 -7.51 7.75 -1.70
CA ILE A 33 -8.88 7.99 -1.25
C ILE A 33 -9.74 8.62 -2.36
N PRO A 34 -11.05 8.38 -2.38
CA PRO A 34 -11.93 8.85 -3.45
C PRO A 34 -11.79 10.33 -3.80
N GLY A 35 -11.61 11.20 -2.81
CA GLY A 35 -11.50 12.65 -3.01
C GLY A 35 -10.21 13.10 -3.71
N LEU A 36 -9.16 12.29 -3.72
CA LEU A 36 -7.87 12.61 -4.35
C LEU A 36 -7.60 11.85 -5.65
N ARG A 37 -8.46 10.89 -6.01
CA ARG A 37 -8.26 10.05 -7.20
C ARG A 37 -8.18 10.82 -8.50
N GLU A 38 -9.08 11.77 -8.69
CA GLU A 38 -9.11 12.58 -9.93
C GLU A 38 -7.82 13.39 -10.06
N GLU A 39 -7.40 14.05 -8.99
CA GLU A 39 -6.17 14.83 -8.99
C GLU A 39 -4.93 13.95 -9.21
N LEU A 40 -4.88 12.77 -8.58
CA LEU A 40 -3.81 11.79 -8.80
C LEU A 40 -3.73 11.34 -10.26
N VAL A 41 -4.86 11.00 -10.88
CA VAL A 41 -4.89 10.58 -12.29
C VAL A 41 -4.47 11.72 -13.22
N ILE A 42 -4.90 12.95 -12.95
CA ILE A 42 -4.45 14.12 -13.70
C ILE A 42 -2.94 14.32 -13.55
N ALA A 43 -2.41 14.19 -12.34
CA ALA A 43 -0.98 14.30 -12.09
C ALA A 43 -0.18 13.21 -12.81
N LEU A 44 -0.65 11.96 -12.79
CA LEU A 44 -0.07 10.86 -13.55
C LEU A 44 -0.04 11.15 -15.05
N ILE A 45 -1.13 11.56 -15.65
CA ILE A 45 -1.17 11.92 -17.06
C ILE A 45 -0.20 13.07 -17.37
N LYS A 46 -0.09 14.06 -16.48
CA LYS A 46 0.83 15.19 -16.64
C LYS A 46 2.30 14.80 -16.47
N SER A 47 2.60 13.74 -15.75
CA SER A 47 3.97 13.24 -15.55
C SER A 47 4.55 12.57 -16.80
N LEU A 48 3.70 12.20 -17.76
CA LEU A 48 4.12 11.57 -19.00
C LEU A 48 5.03 12.48 -19.85
N PRO A 49 5.98 11.90 -20.60
CA PRO A 49 6.72 12.61 -21.62
C PRO A 49 5.80 13.34 -22.62
N LYS A 50 6.21 14.50 -23.10
CA LYS A 50 5.41 15.34 -24.00
C LYS A 50 4.87 14.59 -25.23
N SER A 51 5.62 13.63 -25.76
CA SER A 51 5.22 12.78 -26.89
C SER A 51 3.96 11.98 -26.63
N TYR A 52 3.77 11.48 -25.42
CA TYR A 52 2.59 10.74 -24.98
C TYR A 52 1.49 11.68 -24.48
N ARG A 53 1.87 12.62 -23.59
CA ARG A 53 0.93 13.54 -22.91
C ARG A 53 0.02 14.32 -23.87
N ARG A 54 0.52 14.70 -25.05
CA ARG A 54 -0.27 15.42 -26.05
C ARG A 54 -1.50 14.66 -26.54
N ASN A 55 -1.54 13.34 -26.39
CA ASN A 55 -2.67 12.50 -26.79
C ASN A 55 -3.79 12.50 -25.74
N PHE A 56 -3.52 13.04 -24.55
CA PHE A 56 -4.41 13.05 -23.39
C PHE A 56 -4.74 14.49 -22.95
N VAL A 57 -5.06 15.35 -23.89
CA VAL A 57 -5.38 16.76 -23.63
C VAL A 57 -6.86 17.02 -23.97
N PRO A 58 -7.60 17.64 -23.05
CA PRO A 58 -7.23 18.07 -21.71
C PRO A 58 -7.21 16.90 -20.69
N ALA A 59 -6.19 16.83 -19.85
CA ALA A 59 -6.00 15.73 -18.88
C ALA A 59 -7.20 15.51 -17.93
N PRO A 60 -7.88 16.55 -17.42
CA PRO A 60 -9.07 16.35 -16.57
C PRO A 60 -10.18 15.53 -17.24
N ASN A 61 -10.42 15.73 -18.54
CA ASN A 61 -11.47 15.01 -19.26
C ASN A 61 -11.15 13.49 -19.31
N TYR A 62 -9.89 13.14 -19.53
CA TYR A 62 -9.45 11.75 -19.54
C TYR A 62 -9.49 11.12 -18.12
N ALA A 63 -9.16 11.90 -17.10
CA ALA A 63 -9.27 11.44 -15.72
C ALA A 63 -10.73 11.14 -15.33
N GLN A 64 -11.66 12.03 -15.65
CA GLN A 64 -13.09 11.82 -15.40
C GLN A 64 -13.65 10.64 -16.20
N ALA A 65 -13.30 10.53 -17.49
CA ALA A 65 -13.71 9.43 -18.33
C ALA A 65 -13.14 8.08 -17.83
N PHE A 66 -11.92 8.07 -17.32
CA PHE A 66 -11.31 6.93 -16.66
C PHE A 66 -12.08 6.52 -15.40
N LEU A 67 -12.26 7.46 -14.47
CA LEU A 67 -12.91 7.19 -13.18
C LEU A 67 -14.39 6.79 -13.33
N SER A 68 -15.07 7.20 -14.38
CA SER A 68 -16.45 6.79 -14.66
C SER A 68 -16.58 5.32 -15.10
N ARG A 69 -15.48 4.67 -15.50
CA ARG A 69 -15.46 3.30 -16.04
C ARG A 69 -14.65 2.33 -15.19
N ALA A 70 -13.59 2.81 -14.57
CA ALA A 70 -12.73 1.99 -13.75
C ALA A 70 -13.46 1.53 -12.49
N VAL A 71 -13.24 0.27 -12.13
CA VAL A 71 -13.67 -0.26 -10.83
C VAL A 71 -12.45 -0.21 -9.92
N PRO A 72 -12.44 0.71 -8.94
CA PRO A 72 -11.29 0.84 -8.04
C PRO A 72 -11.06 -0.44 -7.25
N LEU A 73 -9.78 -0.73 -6.93
CA LEU A 73 -9.33 -1.83 -6.07
C LEU A 73 -9.41 -3.24 -6.70
N GLU A 74 -9.97 -3.43 -7.87
CA GLU A 74 -9.93 -4.74 -8.56
C GLU A 74 -8.54 -5.07 -9.12
N LYS A 75 -7.86 -4.03 -9.63
CA LYS A 75 -6.52 -4.13 -10.23
C LYS A 75 -5.70 -2.91 -9.82
N PRO A 76 -4.37 -2.95 -9.94
CA PRO A 76 -3.53 -1.78 -9.74
C PRO A 76 -4.01 -0.58 -10.56
N LEU A 77 -3.93 0.62 -9.96
CA LEU A 77 -4.36 1.86 -10.60
C LEU A 77 -3.69 2.07 -11.95
N LEU A 78 -2.36 1.89 -11.99
CA LEU A 78 -1.58 2.18 -13.20
C LEU A 78 -1.95 1.25 -14.35
N ASP A 79 -2.11 -0.05 -14.08
CA ASP A 79 -2.49 -1.05 -15.09
C ASP A 79 -3.88 -0.73 -15.68
N THR A 80 -4.80 -0.38 -14.78
CA THR A 80 -6.16 0.01 -15.18
C THR A 80 -6.15 1.30 -16.00
N LEU A 81 -5.33 2.28 -15.60
CA LEU A 81 -5.20 3.56 -16.30
C LEU A 81 -4.59 3.38 -17.70
N ILE A 82 -3.53 2.60 -17.83
CA ILE A 82 -2.90 2.26 -19.13
C ILE A 82 -3.93 1.61 -20.06
N TYR A 83 -4.67 0.62 -19.54
CA TYR A 83 -5.68 -0.09 -20.31
C TYR A 83 -6.79 0.84 -20.80
N GLU A 84 -7.37 1.67 -19.93
CA GLU A 84 -8.47 2.56 -20.28
C GLU A 84 -8.02 3.71 -21.21
N LEU A 85 -6.85 4.29 -21.00
CA LEU A 85 -6.31 5.32 -21.90
C LEU A 85 -6.05 4.77 -23.29
N ARG A 86 -5.49 3.54 -23.39
CA ARG A 86 -5.33 2.84 -24.67
C ARG A 86 -6.69 2.62 -25.35
N ARG A 87 -7.70 2.20 -24.59
CA ARG A 87 -9.06 1.98 -25.12
C ARG A 87 -9.69 3.25 -25.66
N MET A 88 -9.43 4.40 -25.00
CA MET A 88 -9.99 5.70 -25.42
C MET A 88 -9.29 6.32 -26.62
N THR A 89 -7.98 6.10 -26.78
CA THR A 89 -7.15 6.84 -27.75
C THR A 89 -6.42 5.96 -28.77
N GLY A 90 -6.34 4.65 -28.53
CA GLY A 90 -5.49 3.72 -29.30
C GLY A 90 -4.00 3.81 -28.96
N VAL A 91 -3.58 4.76 -28.09
CA VAL A 91 -2.17 4.96 -27.71
C VAL A 91 -1.82 4.07 -26.55
N THR A 92 -0.77 3.26 -26.69
CA THR A 92 -0.19 2.47 -25.60
C THR A 92 0.94 3.26 -24.95
N VAL A 93 0.93 3.31 -23.62
CA VAL A 93 1.98 3.93 -22.82
C VAL A 93 2.52 2.86 -21.88
N GLU A 94 3.81 2.54 -22.00
CA GLU A 94 4.45 1.55 -21.14
C GLU A 94 4.61 2.09 -19.70
N ALA A 95 4.62 1.19 -18.72
CA ALA A 95 4.67 1.53 -17.30
C ALA A 95 5.89 2.40 -16.92
N GLU A 96 7.02 2.21 -17.59
CA GLU A 96 8.28 2.95 -17.37
C GLU A 96 8.21 4.44 -17.72
N HIS A 97 7.23 4.85 -18.50
CA HIS A 97 7.06 6.26 -18.89
C HIS A 97 6.29 7.10 -17.86
N TRP A 98 5.72 6.44 -16.85
CA TRP A 98 4.99 7.10 -15.77
C TRP A 98 5.95 7.50 -14.65
N ASN A 99 6.10 8.81 -14.43
CA ASN A 99 7.07 9.30 -13.45
C ASN A 99 6.39 9.60 -12.10
N TRP A 100 6.44 8.64 -11.18
CA TRP A 100 5.92 8.78 -9.83
C TRP A 100 6.65 9.83 -8.99
N GLU A 101 7.90 10.15 -9.30
CA GLU A 101 8.66 11.16 -8.57
C GLU A 101 8.08 12.56 -8.77
N GLN A 102 7.52 12.83 -9.97
CA GLN A 102 6.87 14.10 -10.29
C GLN A 102 5.47 14.25 -9.70
N ILE A 103 4.92 13.21 -9.09
CA ILE A 103 3.63 13.30 -8.42
C ILE A 103 3.79 14.07 -7.13
N PRO A 104 2.95 15.09 -6.86
CA PRO A 104 2.95 15.84 -5.61
C PRO A 104 2.85 14.93 -4.38
N SER A 105 3.54 15.28 -3.29
CA SER A 105 3.60 14.45 -2.07
C SER A 105 2.22 14.19 -1.46
N HIS A 106 1.33 15.18 -1.46
CA HIS A 106 -0.03 15.05 -0.91
C HIS A 106 -0.91 14.04 -1.68
N LEU A 107 -0.52 13.66 -2.90
CA LEU A 107 -1.20 12.62 -3.69
C LEU A 107 -0.60 11.23 -3.49
N LYS A 108 0.48 11.11 -2.73
CA LYS A 108 1.10 9.83 -2.39
C LYS A 108 0.61 9.37 -1.02
N MET A 109 0.50 8.06 -0.83
CA MET A 109 0.23 7.50 0.49
C MET A 109 1.50 7.49 1.33
N THR A 110 1.37 7.89 2.59
CA THR A 110 2.41 7.71 3.60
C THR A 110 2.01 6.54 4.49
N PHE A 111 2.93 5.62 4.73
CA PHE A 111 2.74 4.49 5.64
C PHE A 111 3.50 4.78 6.93
N ARG A 112 2.79 4.74 8.04
CA ARG A 112 3.34 4.95 9.38
C ARG A 112 3.17 3.67 10.19
N VAL A 113 4.27 3.04 10.52
CA VAL A 113 4.26 1.89 11.42
C VAL A 113 4.22 2.37 12.87
N VAL A 114 3.30 1.81 13.63
CA VAL A 114 3.06 2.18 15.03
C VAL A 114 3.20 0.97 15.94
N ASP A 115 3.60 1.24 17.21
CA ASP A 115 3.57 0.24 18.27
C ASP A 115 2.16 0.04 18.85
N GLU A 116 2.06 -0.74 19.91
CA GLU A 116 0.79 -1.05 20.58
C GLU A 116 0.12 0.17 21.22
N ASP A 117 0.89 1.17 21.58
CA ASP A 117 0.42 2.42 22.18
C ASP A 117 0.09 3.48 21.10
N GLY A 118 0.24 3.14 19.81
CA GLY A 118 0.01 4.05 18.69
C GLY A 118 1.17 5.01 18.43
N LYS A 119 2.32 4.81 19.09
CA LYS A 119 3.50 5.64 18.90
C LYS A 119 4.21 5.25 17.60
N LYS A 120 4.66 6.26 16.84
CA LYS A 120 5.40 6.07 15.61
C LYS A 120 6.72 5.33 15.82
N ILE A 121 6.89 4.24 15.06
CA ILE A 121 8.14 3.48 14.97
C ILE A 121 8.95 3.92 13.76
N ALA A 122 8.31 3.96 12.59
CA ALA A 122 8.91 4.37 11.32
C ALA A 122 7.84 4.91 10.37
N GLU A 123 8.29 5.60 9.32
CA GLU A 123 7.41 6.20 8.33
C GLU A 123 8.12 6.27 6.98
N SER A 124 7.44 5.88 5.90
CA SER A 124 7.92 6.00 4.52
C SER A 124 6.74 6.01 3.55
N MET A 125 6.93 6.56 2.36
CA MET A 125 6.02 6.39 1.22
C MET A 125 6.25 5.06 0.49
N ASN A 126 7.33 4.33 0.83
CA ASN A 126 7.67 3.03 0.28
C ASN A 126 7.41 1.93 1.33
N LEU A 127 6.36 1.14 1.10
CA LEU A 127 5.98 0.05 2.01
C LEU A 127 7.03 -1.06 2.05
N ASP A 128 7.67 -1.37 0.92
CA ASP A 128 8.69 -2.43 0.86
C ASP A 128 9.95 -2.04 1.64
N GLU A 129 10.32 -0.76 1.61
CA GLU A 129 11.40 -0.21 2.44
C GLU A 129 11.09 -0.38 3.93
N LEU A 130 9.85 -0.07 4.36
CA LEU A 130 9.44 -0.27 5.75
C LEU A 130 9.49 -1.74 6.16
N LYS A 131 9.00 -2.65 5.30
CA LYS A 131 9.06 -4.10 5.55
C LYS A 131 10.49 -4.59 5.69
N PHE A 132 11.38 -4.14 4.80
CA PHE A 132 12.79 -4.52 4.83
C PHE A 132 13.48 -4.02 6.11
N ASN A 133 13.30 -2.74 6.45
CA ASN A 133 13.97 -2.11 7.59
C ASN A 133 13.44 -2.59 8.95
N LEU A 134 12.20 -3.07 9.00
CA LEU A 134 11.56 -3.51 10.25
C LEU A 134 11.39 -5.02 10.36
N LYS A 135 11.97 -5.80 9.44
CA LYS A 135 11.81 -7.25 9.35
C LYS A 135 12.05 -7.95 10.70
N ASP A 136 13.18 -7.65 11.35
CA ASP A 136 13.56 -8.30 12.61
C ASP A 136 12.60 -7.92 13.75
N ARG A 137 12.21 -6.65 13.84
CA ARG A 137 11.24 -6.17 14.83
C ARG A 137 9.84 -6.75 14.63
N VAL A 138 9.42 -6.93 13.37
CA VAL A 138 8.15 -7.61 13.04
C VAL A 138 8.21 -9.05 13.51
N GLN A 139 9.32 -9.76 13.24
CA GLN A 139 9.51 -11.14 13.66
C GLN A 139 9.46 -11.28 15.19
N GLU A 140 10.17 -10.42 15.91
CA GLU A 140 10.12 -10.36 17.38
C GLU A 140 8.71 -10.12 17.90
N SER A 141 7.97 -9.17 17.30
CA SER A 141 6.62 -8.87 17.75
C SER A 141 5.62 -10.00 17.46
N ILE A 142 5.80 -10.74 16.37
CA ILE A 142 4.99 -11.91 16.04
C ILE A 142 5.32 -13.06 17.01
N SER A 143 6.60 -13.31 17.28
CA SER A 143 7.04 -14.32 18.24
C SER A 143 6.51 -14.05 19.64
N ALA A 144 6.54 -12.80 20.10
CA ALA A 144 5.97 -12.41 21.39
C ALA A 144 4.46 -12.67 21.50
N VAL A 145 3.74 -12.54 20.38
CA VAL A 145 2.30 -12.86 20.30
C VAL A 145 2.07 -14.39 20.27
N ALA A 146 2.96 -15.15 19.63
CA ALA A 146 2.85 -16.60 19.48
C ALA A 146 3.25 -17.38 20.75
N ASP A 147 3.98 -16.75 21.67
CA ASP A 147 4.60 -17.39 22.87
C ASP A 147 3.56 -17.95 23.87
N ASP A 148 2.29 -17.60 23.76
CA ASP A 148 1.20 -18.01 24.67
C ASP A 148 0.64 -19.41 24.42
N GLY A 149 1.30 -20.30 23.63
CA GLY A 149 0.74 -21.65 23.52
C GLY A 149 1.36 -22.63 22.51
N ILE A 150 2.29 -22.21 21.68
CA ILE A 150 2.88 -23.08 20.65
C ILE A 150 4.33 -23.47 20.98
N GLU A 151 5.09 -22.60 21.60
CA GLU A 151 6.46 -22.90 21.95
C GLU A 151 6.55 -23.85 23.16
N GLN A 152 7.08 -25.04 22.94
CA GLN A 152 7.41 -25.98 23.99
C GLN A 152 8.91 -26.23 23.97
N SER A 153 9.59 -25.95 25.09
CA SER A 153 11.01 -26.22 25.27
C SER A 153 11.26 -27.48 26.12
N GLY A 154 12.40 -28.12 25.92
CA GLY A 154 12.78 -29.29 26.71
C GLY A 154 12.15 -30.63 26.31
N LEU A 155 11.51 -30.69 25.16
CA LEU A 155 10.92 -31.91 24.63
C LEU A 155 12.03 -32.83 24.09
N HIS A 156 12.06 -34.07 24.60
CA HIS A 156 12.95 -35.15 24.12
C HIS A 156 12.25 -36.08 23.12
N ILE A 157 10.95 -36.00 23.01
CA ILE A 157 10.10 -36.83 22.12
C ILE A 157 9.03 -35.93 21.49
N TRP A 158 8.72 -36.17 20.22
CA TRP A 158 7.62 -35.52 19.50
C TRP A 158 6.27 -36.00 20.08
N SER A 159 5.65 -35.22 20.93
CA SER A 159 4.43 -35.57 21.64
C SER A 159 3.20 -34.79 21.21
N PHE A 160 3.29 -33.97 20.16
CA PHE A 160 2.20 -33.17 19.63
C PHE A 160 1.88 -33.56 18.19
N ALA A 161 0.67 -33.23 17.73
CA ALA A 161 0.20 -33.45 16.36
C ALA A 161 0.99 -32.65 15.33
N ASP A 162 0.64 -32.77 14.04
CA ASP A 162 1.26 -31.95 12.99
C ASP A 162 1.10 -30.47 13.30
N LEU A 163 2.17 -29.73 13.09
CA LEU A 163 2.15 -28.27 13.26
C LEU A 163 1.25 -27.64 12.20
N PRO A 164 0.39 -26.67 12.56
CA PRO A 164 -0.41 -25.95 11.59
C PRO A 164 0.49 -25.14 10.65
N GLN A 165 0.13 -25.08 9.37
CA GLN A 165 0.87 -24.26 8.39
C GLN A 165 0.79 -22.75 8.67
N CYS A 166 -0.20 -22.32 9.42
CA CYS A 166 -0.40 -20.94 9.82
C CYS A 166 -1.01 -20.90 11.22
N TYR A 167 -0.48 -20.07 12.07
CA TYR A 167 -1.06 -19.74 13.36
C TYR A 167 -1.74 -18.37 13.30
N GLU A 168 -2.99 -18.32 13.71
CA GLU A 168 -3.78 -17.08 13.71
C GLU A 168 -4.24 -16.77 15.13
N GLN A 169 -3.84 -15.60 15.64
CA GLN A 169 -4.28 -15.10 16.94
C GLN A 169 -4.96 -13.74 16.79
N LYS A 170 -6.07 -13.56 17.46
CA LYS A 170 -6.76 -12.27 17.54
C LYS A 170 -6.20 -11.43 18.67
N GLN A 171 -5.63 -10.28 18.36
CA GLN A 171 -5.15 -9.31 19.31
C GLN A 171 -5.82 -7.96 19.09
N ARG A 172 -6.47 -7.41 20.11
CA ARG A 172 -7.13 -6.09 20.10
C ARG A 172 -8.00 -5.79 18.86
N GLY A 173 -8.67 -6.83 18.31
CA GLY A 173 -9.62 -6.68 17.20
C GLY A 173 -9.06 -6.89 15.79
N PHE A 174 -7.79 -7.25 15.64
CA PHE A 174 -7.19 -7.68 14.38
C PHE A 174 -6.54 -9.06 14.52
N SER A 175 -6.41 -9.76 13.39
CA SER A 175 -5.82 -11.08 13.32
C SER A 175 -4.36 -11.00 12.90
N VAL A 176 -3.45 -11.52 13.75
CA VAL A 176 -2.04 -11.68 13.45
C VAL A 176 -1.82 -13.11 12.96
N LYS A 177 -1.13 -13.26 11.82
CA LYS A 177 -0.79 -14.56 11.23
C LYS A 177 0.70 -14.77 11.24
N ALA A 178 1.13 -15.92 11.78
CA ALA A 178 2.49 -16.44 11.70
C ALA A 178 2.50 -17.67 10.78
N PHE A 179 3.52 -17.75 9.89
CA PHE A 179 3.71 -18.83 8.92
C PHE A 179 5.01 -19.56 9.22
#